data_af6552c7c14fcb9b75544bac76f147bf
#
_entry.id   af6552c7c14fcb9b75544bac76f147bf
#
_cell.length_a   1.000
_cell.length_b   1.000
_cell.length_c   1.000
_cell.angle_alpha   90.00
_cell.angle_beta   90.00
_cell.angle_gamma   90.00
#
_symmetry.space_group_name_H-M   'P 1'
#
loop_
_entity.id
_entity.type
_entity.pdbx_description
1 polymer ?
#
loop_
_entity_poly.entity_id
_entity_poly.type
_entity_poly.pdbx_seq_one_letter_code
_entity_poly.pdbx_strand_id
1 'polypeptide(L)'
;MKNTCGASHANHTVPYGTDPWGAFFQAFHSRLPSIRPYGTFIFFLISFIITSPLRGTERTSDVVAKPPDIRVQANGFGKASAADITLVLSSAASQLFRYCPHTQLDGIDVHYWSDHPQIDLHRTAGGRILIRLSARDTHWAQYSFQFAHEFCHALANFSDHSSSALANVRSRNLWLEESLCETASLFVLRAMNCSWATNPPHPVWQAYAPWLSDYVDRRMALPENRLRSGMSFSAWFHEHQTALQKDAGQRTWNTIVATQLLPIFEADPAGWEAVTFLNRKLSDSTESLSKHFAEWRANCPNHLRLFVTKLAAVFGIGL
;
A
#
# COMPACT_ATOMS: atom_id res chain seq x y z
N MET A 1 -44.79 7.50 -32.78
CA MET A 1 -43.38 7.15 -33.00
C MET A 1 -42.61 7.66 -31.82
N LYS A 2 -42.24 6.76 -30.89
CA LYS A 2 -41.47 7.06 -29.65
C LYS A 2 -40.07 6.53 -29.85
N ASN A 3 -39.07 7.40 -29.95
CA ASN A 3 -37.67 7.02 -29.91
C ASN A 3 -37.17 7.16 -28.46
N THR A 4 -36.99 6.05 -27.81
CA THR A 4 -36.28 5.95 -26.53
C THR A 4 -34.80 5.79 -26.81
N CYS A 5 -34.00 6.79 -26.49
CA CYS A 5 -32.55 6.73 -26.53
C CYS A 5 -32.07 6.14 -25.20
N GLY A 6 -31.62 4.89 -25.22
CA GLY A 6 -31.03 4.22 -24.09
C GLY A 6 -29.62 4.74 -23.84
N ALA A 7 -29.41 5.33 -22.67
CA ALA A 7 -28.07 5.71 -22.22
C ALA A 7 -27.32 4.44 -21.77
N SER A 8 -26.33 4.05 -22.55
CA SER A 8 -25.33 3.02 -22.19
C SER A 8 -24.40 3.62 -21.15
N HIS A 9 -24.49 3.15 -19.91
CA HIS A 9 -23.48 3.40 -18.89
C HIS A 9 -22.24 2.56 -19.21
N ALA A 10 -21.28 3.15 -19.90
CA ALA A 10 -19.94 2.58 -20.04
C ALA A 10 -19.20 2.76 -18.69
N ASN A 11 -19.08 1.67 -17.95
CA ASN A 11 -18.13 1.56 -16.85
C ASN A 11 -16.72 1.62 -17.42
N HIS A 12 -16.09 2.77 -17.41
CA HIS A 12 -14.65 2.90 -17.70
C HIS A 12 -13.83 2.53 -16.45
N THR A 13 -13.75 1.23 -16.17
CA THR A 13 -12.71 0.66 -15.32
C THR A 13 -11.47 0.50 -16.20
N VAL A 14 -10.45 1.32 -15.98
CA VAL A 14 -9.15 1.15 -16.63
C VAL A 14 -8.49 -0.08 -16.00
N PRO A 15 -8.13 -1.13 -16.77
CA PRO A 15 -7.60 -2.36 -16.20
C PRO A 15 -6.23 -2.14 -15.53
N TYR A 16 -6.05 -2.74 -14.35
CA TYR A 16 -4.77 -2.83 -13.62
C TYR A 16 -3.70 -3.64 -14.36
N GLY A 17 -3.82 -3.92 -15.58
CA GLY A 17 -3.13 -5.05 -16.13
C GLY A 17 -2.40 -4.90 -17.42
N THR A 18 -2.34 -3.77 -18.03
CA THR A 18 -1.41 -3.59 -19.15
C THR A 18 -0.17 -2.85 -18.66
N ASP A 19 0.66 -3.58 -17.89
CA ASP A 19 2.04 -3.20 -17.70
C ASP A 19 2.77 -3.42 -19.04
N PRO A 20 3.14 -2.38 -19.78
CA PRO A 20 3.88 -2.51 -21.02
C PRO A 20 5.25 -3.17 -20.83
N TRP A 21 5.64 -3.43 -19.57
CA TRP A 21 6.93 -3.95 -19.14
C TRP A 21 6.96 -5.46 -18.89
N GLY A 22 5.81 -6.15 -18.87
CA GLY A 22 5.77 -7.61 -18.72
C GLY A 22 6.57 -8.36 -19.78
N ALA A 23 6.66 -7.84 -20.99
CA ALA A 23 7.48 -8.40 -22.07
C ALA A 23 8.99 -8.16 -21.87
N PHE A 24 9.38 -7.08 -21.16
CA PHE A 24 10.78 -6.74 -20.93
C PHE A 24 11.43 -7.61 -19.85
N PHE A 25 10.65 -8.07 -18.86
CA PHE A 25 11.15 -8.94 -17.80
C PHE A 25 11.48 -10.37 -18.25
N GLN A 26 10.84 -10.89 -19.29
CA GLN A 26 11.14 -12.24 -19.81
C GLN A 26 12.51 -12.31 -20.49
N ALA A 27 13.03 -11.22 -21.06
CA ALA A 27 14.29 -11.23 -21.80
C ALA A 27 15.54 -11.24 -20.91
N PHE A 28 15.45 -10.86 -19.64
CA PHE A 28 16.62 -10.70 -18.76
C PHE A 28 16.93 -11.89 -17.86
N HIS A 29 15.99 -12.82 -17.67
CA HIS A 29 16.22 -13.99 -16.79
C HIS A 29 17.10 -15.09 -17.40
N SER A 30 17.50 -15.00 -18.67
CA SER A 30 18.29 -16.03 -19.34
C SER A 30 19.81 -15.85 -19.28
N ARG A 31 20.33 -14.80 -18.65
CA ARG A 31 21.78 -14.51 -18.60
C ARG A 31 22.26 -14.06 -17.23
N LEU A 32 22.31 -14.96 -16.25
CA LEU A 32 23.13 -14.78 -15.07
C LEU A 32 24.25 -15.81 -15.07
N PRO A 33 25.56 -15.39 -15.04
CA PRO A 33 26.67 -16.33 -14.90
C PRO A 33 26.71 -16.85 -13.46
N SER A 34 26.95 -18.16 -13.33
CA SER A 34 27.18 -18.81 -12.05
C SER A 34 28.50 -18.31 -11.42
N ILE A 35 28.41 -17.64 -10.29
CA ILE A 35 29.59 -17.24 -9.50
C ILE A 35 29.76 -18.24 -8.36
N ARG A 36 30.94 -18.88 -8.34
CA ARG A 36 31.40 -19.76 -7.26
C ARG A 36 31.76 -18.96 -6.02
N PRO A 37 31.60 -19.52 -4.78
CA PRO A 37 31.91 -18.80 -3.56
C PRO A 37 33.40 -18.82 -3.24
N TYR A 38 33.97 -17.68 -2.86
CA TYR A 38 35.25 -17.57 -2.22
C TYR A 38 35.16 -16.73 -0.94
N GLY A 39 35.69 -17.30 0.17
CA GLY A 39 36.40 -16.55 1.22
C GLY A 39 35.60 -16.17 2.45
N THR A 40 35.79 -16.96 3.48
CA THR A 40 35.43 -16.67 4.88
C THR A 40 36.29 -15.52 5.43
N PHE A 41 35.66 -14.41 5.86
CA PHE A 41 36.32 -13.40 6.70
C PHE A 41 35.72 -13.44 8.11
N ILE A 42 36.57 -13.69 9.07
CA ILE A 42 36.28 -13.67 10.52
C ILE A 42 36.41 -12.23 11.00
N PHE A 43 35.33 -11.63 11.51
CA PHE A 43 35.40 -10.38 12.25
C PHE A 43 35.30 -10.62 13.74
N PHE A 44 36.32 -10.15 14.48
CA PHE A 44 36.32 -10.09 15.93
C PHE A 44 35.42 -8.95 16.42
N LEU A 45 34.43 -9.29 17.22
CA LEU A 45 33.58 -8.34 17.95
C LEU A 45 34.21 -8.06 19.32
N ILE A 46 34.60 -6.81 19.55
CA ILE A 46 35.01 -6.32 20.88
C ILE A 46 33.72 -5.75 21.52
N SER A 47 33.25 -6.44 22.55
CA SER A 47 32.09 -5.98 23.36
C SER A 47 32.56 -5.03 24.46
N PHE A 48 32.11 -3.77 24.40
CA PHE A 48 32.19 -2.86 25.54
C PHE A 48 30.89 -2.98 26.37
N ILE A 49 31.04 -3.49 27.59
CA ILE A 49 29.93 -3.53 28.56
C ILE A 49 29.96 -2.22 29.36
N ILE A 50 28.94 -1.38 29.13
CA ILE A 50 28.65 -0.23 29.99
C ILE A 50 27.46 -0.61 30.87
N THR A 51 27.71 -0.83 32.15
CA THR A 51 26.70 -1.07 33.18
C THR A 51 26.19 0.27 33.71
N SER A 52 24.96 0.63 33.38
CA SER A 52 24.20 1.69 34.07
C SER A 52 23.06 1.08 34.89
N PRO A 53 22.76 1.58 36.09
CA PRO A 53 21.74 0.99 36.94
C PRO A 53 20.34 1.30 36.43
N LEU A 54 19.60 0.24 36.14
CA LEU A 54 18.19 0.27 35.72
C LEU A 54 17.29 0.67 36.91
N ARG A 55 16.67 1.82 36.79
CA ARG A 55 15.48 2.21 37.57
C ARG A 55 14.28 1.45 37.00
N GLY A 56 13.68 0.59 37.81
CA GLY A 56 12.54 -0.23 37.41
C GLY A 56 11.34 0.64 37.04
N THR A 57 11.02 0.66 35.77
CA THR A 57 9.70 1.02 35.26
C THR A 57 8.96 -0.29 34.99
N GLU A 58 7.80 -0.47 35.60
CA GLU A 58 6.88 -1.57 35.28
C GLU A 58 6.65 -1.60 33.77
N ARG A 59 7.14 -2.65 33.11
CA ARG A 59 6.76 -2.95 31.72
C ARG A 59 5.32 -3.41 31.73
N THR A 60 4.41 -2.55 31.34
CA THR A 60 3.19 -3.02 30.69
C THR A 60 3.67 -3.89 29.54
N SER A 61 3.24 -5.14 29.50
CA SER A 61 3.51 -6.06 28.40
C SER A 61 2.90 -5.44 27.13
N ASP A 62 3.72 -4.74 26.36
CA ASP A 62 3.36 -4.28 25.02
C ASP A 62 3.06 -5.53 24.21
N VAL A 63 1.79 -5.80 23.99
CA VAL A 63 1.31 -6.83 23.07
C VAL A 63 1.70 -6.32 21.68
N VAL A 64 2.87 -6.72 21.20
CA VAL A 64 3.29 -6.44 19.83
C VAL A 64 2.27 -7.10 18.91
N ALA A 65 1.58 -6.29 18.11
CA ALA A 65 0.59 -6.79 17.18
C ALA A 65 1.20 -7.84 16.26
N LYS A 66 0.57 -9.01 16.19
CA LYS A 66 1.01 -10.09 15.30
C LYS A 66 0.55 -9.78 13.88
N PRO A 67 1.43 -9.87 12.87
CA PRO A 67 1.02 -9.74 11.47
C PRO A 67 -0.10 -10.71 11.13
N PRO A 68 -1.04 -10.33 10.24
CA PRO A 68 -2.14 -11.19 9.83
C PRO A 68 -1.62 -12.47 9.17
N ASP A 69 -2.32 -13.59 9.41
CA ASP A 69 -2.08 -14.85 8.72
C ASP A 69 -2.50 -14.72 7.25
N ILE A 70 -1.56 -14.84 6.32
CA ILE A 70 -1.81 -14.74 4.87
C ILE A 70 -1.85 -16.14 4.27
N ARG A 71 -2.93 -16.46 3.55
CA ARG A 71 -3.12 -17.73 2.83
C ARG A 71 -3.32 -17.44 1.36
N VAL A 72 -2.50 -18.05 0.51
CA VAL A 72 -2.57 -17.89 -0.94
C VAL A 72 -3.22 -19.11 -1.55
N GLN A 73 -4.27 -18.92 -2.35
CA GLN A 73 -4.85 -19.98 -3.16
C GLN A 73 -3.95 -20.24 -4.37
N ALA A 74 -3.50 -21.48 -4.55
CA ALA A 74 -2.44 -21.82 -5.50
C ALA A 74 -2.76 -21.56 -6.98
N ASN A 75 -4.06 -21.49 -7.36
CA ASN A 75 -4.47 -21.48 -8.75
C ASN A 75 -4.41 -20.08 -9.37
N GLY A 76 -3.96 -20.00 -10.63
CA GLY A 76 -4.03 -18.79 -11.47
C GLY A 76 -2.75 -17.95 -11.51
N PHE A 77 -1.86 -18.07 -10.54
CA PHE A 77 -0.64 -17.27 -10.43
C PHE A 77 0.52 -17.66 -11.35
N GLY A 78 0.28 -18.54 -12.32
CA GLY A 78 1.29 -18.98 -13.28
C GLY A 78 2.30 -19.95 -12.66
N LYS A 79 3.60 -19.63 -12.78
CA LYS A 79 4.72 -20.49 -12.31
C LYS A 79 5.08 -20.28 -10.84
N ALA A 80 4.57 -19.24 -10.19
CA ALA A 80 4.86 -18.96 -8.78
C ALA A 80 4.18 -19.99 -7.86
N SER A 81 4.89 -20.49 -6.87
CA SER A 81 4.31 -21.32 -5.82
C SER A 81 3.51 -20.46 -4.83
N ALA A 82 2.43 -21.02 -4.26
CA ALA A 82 1.68 -20.34 -3.20
C ALA A 82 2.57 -20.01 -1.99
N ALA A 83 3.54 -20.87 -1.68
CA ALA A 83 4.50 -20.64 -0.59
C ALA A 83 5.38 -19.43 -0.85
N ASP A 84 5.95 -19.30 -2.06
CA ASP A 84 6.77 -18.14 -2.44
C ASP A 84 5.95 -16.85 -2.42
N ILE A 85 4.74 -16.87 -3.00
CA ILE A 85 3.85 -15.72 -2.96
C ILE A 85 3.56 -15.34 -1.51
N THR A 86 3.24 -16.29 -0.62
CA THR A 86 2.99 -16.03 0.80
C THR A 86 4.19 -15.34 1.47
N LEU A 87 5.43 -15.77 1.19
CA LEU A 87 6.63 -15.14 1.71
C LEU A 87 6.78 -13.69 1.24
N VAL A 88 6.55 -13.44 -0.05
CA VAL A 88 6.60 -12.10 -0.64
C VAL A 88 5.56 -11.19 -0.01
N LEU A 89 4.30 -11.64 0.08
CA LEU A 89 3.21 -10.85 0.64
C LEU A 89 3.37 -10.61 2.15
N SER A 90 3.87 -11.60 2.89
CA SER A 90 4.20 -11.43 4.31
C SER A 90 5.33 -10.43 4.52
N SER A 91 6.33 -10.43 3.64
CA SER A 91 7.38 -9.41 3.64
C SER A 91 6.81 -8.02 3.37
N ALA A 92 5.91 -7.88 2.39
CA ALA A 92 5.23 -6.62 2.08
C ALA A 92 4.36 -6.13 3.25
N ALA A 93 3.51 -6.99 3.81
CA ALA A 93 2.68 -6.66 4.97
C ALA A 93 3.51 -6.14 6.14
N SER A 94 4.66 -6.79 6.41
CA SER A 94 5.52 -6.43 7.53
C SER A 94 6.10 -5.02 7.44
N GLN A 95 6.25 -4.46 6.22
CA GLN A 95 6.78 -3.10 6.05
C GLN A 95 5.81 -2.03 6.57
N LEU A 96 4.50 -2.27 6.52
CA LEU A 96 3.48 -1.36 7.08
C LEU A 96 3.10 -1.76 8.51
N PHE A 97 2.83 -3.04 8.73
CA PHE A 97 2.24 -3.53 9.97
C PHE A 97 3.15 -3.32 11.20
N ARG A 98 4.48 -3.28 11.00
CA ARG A 98 5.44 -2.94 12.07
C ARG A 98 5.21 -1.57 12.70
N TYR A 99 4.54 -0.67 11.99
CA TYR A 99 4.21 0.68 12.46
C TYR A 99 2.78 0.78 13.01
N CYS A 100 2.04 -0.33 13.07
CA CYS A 100 0.66 -0.39 13.54
C CYS A 100 0.54 -1.30 14.79
N PRO A 101 1.26 -1.01 15.88
CA PRO A 101 1.42 -1.92 17.02
C PRO A 101 0.11 -2.23 17.74
N HIS A 102 -0.89 -1.37 17.64
CA HIS A 102 -2.18 -1.52 18.31
C HIS A 102 -3.29 -2.04 17.38
N THR A 103 -2.95 -2.40 16.15
CA THR A 103 -3.93 -2.87 15.15
C THR A 103 -4.00 -4.38 15.14
N GLN A 104 -5.21 -4.90 15.16
CA GLN A 104 -5.48 -6.31 14.91
C GLN A 104 -6.24 -6.43 13.59
N LEU A 105 -5.74 -7.27 12.71
CA LEU A 105 -6.42 -7.61 11.46
C LEU A 105 -6.75 -9.10 11.46
N ASP A 106 -7.91 -9.42 10.90
CA ASP A 106 -8.25 -10.80 10.58
C ASP A 106 -7.26 -11.38 9.57
N GLY A 107 -7.23 -12.70 9.48
CA GLY A 107 -6.43 -13.36 8.46
C GLY A 107 -6.84 -12.93 7.05
N ILE A 108 -5.92 -13.03 6.11
CA ILE A 108 -6.09 -12.62 4.72
C ILE A 108 -6.03 -13.87 3.83
N ASP A 109 -7.04 -14.03 2.97
CA ASP A 109 -7.03 -15.00 1.87
C ASP A 109 -6.71 -14.25 0.57
N VAL A 110 -5.74 -14.75 -0.19
CA VAL A 110 -5.28 -14.14 -1.43
C VAL A 110 -5.61 -15.05 -2.60
N HIS A 111 -6.38 -14.54 -3.55
CA HIS A 111 -6.80 -15.26 -4.76
C HIS A 111 -6.27 -14.56 -6.00
N TYR A 112 -6.07 -15.32 -7.06
CA TYR A 112 -5.79 -14.78 -8.37
C TYR A 112 -7.07 -14.21 -9.00
N TRP A 113 -6.94 -13.07 -9.66
CA TRP A 113 -7.98 -12.46 -10.47
C TRP A 113 -7.37 -11.86 -11.74
N SER A 114 -7.92 -12.18 -12.92
CA SER A 114 -7.29 -11.80 -14.19
C SER A 114 -7.49 -10.34 -14.58
N ASP A 115 -8.44 -9.65 -13.96
CA ASP A 115 -8.80 -8.29 -14.32
C ASP A 115 -7.89 -7.27 -13.62
N HIS A 116 -8.16 -7.00 -12.35
CA HIS A 116 -7.41 -6.01 -11.55
C HIS A 116 -7.31 -6.46 -10.09
N PRO A 117 -6.27 -6.00 -9.36
CA PRO A 117 -6.23 -6.23 -7.92
C PRO A 117 -7.36 -5.49 -7.23
N GLN A 118 -7.89 -6.10 -6.18
CA GLN A 118 -8.93 -5.51 -5.35
C GLN A 118 -9.01 -6.19 -3.98
N ILE A 119 -9.41 -5.44 -2.98
CA ILE A 119 -9.94 -5.99 -1.73
C ILE A 119 -11.46 -6.21 -1.90
N ASP A 120 -11.94 -7.36 -1.46
CA ASP A 120 -13.38 -7.65 -1.51
C ASP A 120 -14.10 -6.99 -0.33
N LEU A 121 -15.27 -6.43 -0.59
CA LEU A 121 -16.13 -5.88 0.45
C LEU A 121 -16.63 -6.93 1.44
N HIS A 122 -16.72 -8.19 1.02
CA HIS A 122 -17.24 -9.28 1.82
C HIS A 122 -16.10 -10.17 2.32
N ARG A 123 -16.20 -10.54 3.58
CA ARG A 123 -15.32 -11.55 4.16
C ARG A 123 -15.57 -12.92 3.53
N THR A 124 -14.55 -13.76 3.51
CA THR A 124 -14.71 -15.17 3.16
C THR A 124 -15.61 -15.88 4.17
N ALA A 125 -16.10 -17.08 3.86
CA ALA A 125 -16.91 -17.89 4.77
C ALA A 125 -16.19 -18.16 6.13
N GLY A 126 -14.85 -18.09 6.13
CA GLY A 126 -14.04 -18.20 7.36
C GLY A 126 -13.81 -16.86 8.08
N GLY A 127 -14.50 -15.79 7.72
CA GLY A 127 -14.37 -14.46 8.35
C GLY A 127 -13.10 -13.70 7.94
N ARG A 128 -12.33 -14.20 6.95
CA ARG A 128 -11.05 -13.63 6.54
C ARG A 128 -11.24 -12.53 5.48
N ILE A 129 -10.32 -11.58 5.45
CA ILE A 129 -10.26 -10.56 4.39
C ILE A 129 -9.92 -11.28 3.08
N LEU A 130 -10.62 -10.95 1.99
CA LEU A 130 -10.30 -11.47 0.66
C LEU A 130 -9.61 -10.37 -0.17
N ILE A 131 -8.37 -10.65 -0.57
CA ILE A 131 -7.62 -9.81 -1.51
C ILE A 131 -7.43 -10.58 -2.81
N ARG A 132 -7.69 -9.94 -3.94
CA ARG A 132 -7.46 -10.48 -5.27
C ARG A 132 -6.29 -9.78 -5.93
N LEU A 133 -5.39 -10.55 -6.55
CA LEU A 133 -4.22 -10.02 -7.24
C LEU A 133 -4.18 -10.52 -8.68
N SER A 134 -3.67 -9.70 -9.59
CA SER A 134 -3.51 -10.05 -11.00
C SER A 134 -2.04 -10.33 -11.39
N ALA A 135 -1.09 -10.12 -10.48
CA ALA A 135 0.32 -10.46 -10.69
C ALA A 135 0.50 -11.96 -10.93
N ARG A 136 1.48 -12.33 -11.76
CA ARG A 136 1.77 -13.73 -12.13
C ARG A 136 3.26 -14.02 -12.11
N ASP A 137 3.55 -15.32 -12.18
CA ASP A 137 4.91 -15.84 -12.26
C ASP A 137 5.79 -15.27 -11.13
N THR A 138 7.02 -14.86 -11.42
CA THR A 138 7.97 -14.33 -10.42
C THR A 138 8.05 -12.80 -10.43
N HIS A 139 6.97 -12.11 -10.79
CA HIS A 139 6.92 -10.65 -10.79
C HIS A 139 6.73 -10.09 -9.37
N TRP A 140 7.70 -10.33 -8.49
CA TRP A 140 7.60 -10.05 -7.05
C TRP A 140 7.32 -8.58 -6.73
N ALA A 141 7.88 -7.65 -7.50
CA ALA A 141 7.58 -6.23 -7.33
C ALA A 141 6.11 -5.91 -7.60
N GLN A 142 5.51 -6.54 -8.62
CA GLN A 142 4.09 -6.37 -8.95
C GLN A 142 3.19 -6.97 -7.85
N TYR A 143 3.52 -8.18 -7.35
CA TYR A 143 2.82 -8.77 -6.21
C TYR A 143 2.85 -7.84 -4.99
N SER A 144 4.05 -7.35 -4.65
CA SER A 144 4.23 -6.48 -3.47
C SER A 144 3.49 -5.16 -3.63
N PHE A 145 3.53 -4.56 -4.83
CA PHE A 145 2.85 -3.31 -5.15
C PHE A 145 1.33 -3.46 -5.02
N GLN A 146 0.75 -4.46 -5.71
CA GLN A 146 -0.69 -4.71 -5.68
C GLN A 146 -1.17 -5.05 -4.28
N PHE A 147 -0.46 -5.95 -3.60
CA PHE A 147 -0.84 -6.37 -2.26
C PHE A 147 -0.74 -5.23 -1.24
N ALA A 148 0.31 -4.40 -1.29
CA ALA A 148 0.45 -3.27 -0.37
C ALA A 148 -0.68 -2.24 -0.52
N HIS A 149 -1.18 -2.05 -1.77
CA HIS A 149 -2.35 -1.22 -2.03
C HIS A 149 -3.59 -1.77 -1.32
N GLU A 150 -3.94 -3.03 -1.58
CA GLU A 150 -5.14 -3.65 -1.00
C GLU A 150 -5.00 -3.85 0.52
N PHE A 151 -3.80 -4.09 1.00
CA PHE A 151 -3.51 -4.18 2.43
C PHE A 151 -3.67 -2.84 3.15
N CYS A 152 -3.35 -1.73 2.49
CA CYS A 152 -3.59 -0.39 3.02
C CYS A 152 -5.09 -0.10 3.16
N HIS A 153 -5.92 -0.53 2.22
CA HIS A 153 -7.38 -0.48 2.37
C HIS A 153 -7.86 -1.26 3.61
N ALA A 154 -7.30 -2.47 3.84
CA ALA A 154 -7.62 -3.25 5.04
C ALA A 154 -7.24 -2.49 6.32
N LEU A 155 -6.07 -1.83 6.34
CA LEU A 155 -5.63 -0.98 7.47
C LEU A 155 -6.55 0.24 7.65
N ALA A 156 -7.07 0.81 6.56
CA ALA A 156 -7.97 1.96 6.56
C ALA A 156 -9.43 1.60 6.90
N ASN A 157 -9.72 0.41 7.40
CA ASN A 157 -11.04 -0.08 7.80
C ASN A 157 -12.05 -0.21 6.65
N PHE A 158 -11.56 -0.41 5.41
CA PHE A 158 -12.41 -0.52 4.22
C PHE A 158 -13.49 -1.63 4.35
N SER A 159 -13.13 -2.78 4.91
CA SER A 159 -14.01 -3.94 5.00
C SER A 159 -15.05 -3.87 6.12
N ASP A 160 -14.90 -2.96 7.09
CA ASP A 160 -15.83 -2.87 8.22
C ASP A 160 -17.16 -2.19 7.83
N HIS A 161 -17.20 -1.56 6.66
CA HIS A 161 -18.36 -0.86 6.14
C HIS A 161 -19.21 -1.71 5.17
N SER A 162 -18.81 -2.95 4.91
CA SER A 162 -19.42 -3.83 3.91
C SER A 162 -20.81 -4.39 4.30
N SER A 163 -21.19 -4.31 5.58
CA SER A 163 -22.36 -5.02 6.12
C SER A 163 -23.70 -4.29 5.96
N SER A 164 -23.77 -3.13 5.34
CA SER A 164 -24.99 -2.35 5.28
C SER A 164 -25.34 -1.89 3.86
N ALA A 165 -26.61 -1.54 3.66
CA ALA A 165 -27.14 -0.86 2.48
C ALA A 165 -26.36 0.44 2.09
N LEU A 166 -25.36 0.80 2.87
CA LEU A 166 -24.48 1.95 2.75
C LEU A 166 -23.23 1.68 1.88
N ALA A 167 -22.97 0.43 1.47
CA ALA A 167 -21.90 0.09 0.51
C ALA A 167 -22.03 0.85 -0.83
N ASN A 168 -23.20 1.42 -1.12
CA ASN A 168 -23.45 2.25 -2.30
C ASN A 168 -23.16 3.74 -2.09
N VAL A 169 -22.90 4.19 -0.85
CA VAL A 169 -22.58 5.59 -0.56
C VAL A 169 -21.06 5.77 -0.64
N ARG A 170 -20.55 6.01 -1.84
CA ARG A 170 -19.11 6.31 -2.01
C ARG A 170 -18.80 7.65 -1.36
N SER A 171 -17.85 7.66 -0.43
CA SER A 171 -17.31 8.90 0.11
C SER A 171 -16.77 9.78 -1.01
N ARG A 172 -17.11 11.07 -0.98
CA ARG A 172 -16.56 12.08 -1.89
C ARG A 172 -15.02 12.15 -1.81
N ASN A 173 -14.45 11.72 -0.69
CA ASN A 173 -13.01 11.77 -0.42
C ASN A 173 -12.32 10.40 -0.57
N LEU A 174 -12.97 9.40 -1.17
CA LEU A 174 -12.39 8.07 -1.42
C LEU A 174 -11.06 8.14 -2.18
N TRP A 175 -10.88 9.13 -3.07
CA TRP A 175 -9.63 9.36 -3.79
C TRP A 175 -8.42 9.58 -2.84
N LEU A 176 -8.65 10.12 -1.64
CA LEU A 176 -7.57 10.29 -0.65
C LEU A 176 -7.12 8.93 -0.12
N GLU A 177 -8.05 8.02 0.18
CA GLU A 177 -7.74 6.64 0.57
C GLU A 177 -6.99 5.91 -0.55
N GLU A 178 -7.46 6.00 -1.80
CA GLU A 178 -6.78 5.44 -2.98
C GLU A 178 -5.35 6.00 -3.12
N SER A 179 -5.16 7.29 -2.87
CA SER A 179 -3.83 7.92 -2.91
C SER A 179 -2.93 7.46 -1.76
N LEU A 180 -3.50 7.19 -0.58
CA LEU A 180 -2.76 6.60 0.55
C LEU A 180 -2.36 5.16 0.24
N CYS A 181 -3.24 4.37 -0.40
CA CYS A 181 -2.94 3.01 -0.82
C CYS A 181 -1.84 2.97 -1.89
N GLU A 182 -1.87 3.89 -2.85
CA GLU A 182 -0.78 4.08 -3.79
C GLU A 182 0.53 4.48 -3.09
N THR A 183 0.46 5.38 -2.10
CA THR A 183 1.62 5.75 -1.26
C THR A 183 2.19 4.54 -0.52
N ALA A 184 1.32 3.68 0.02
CA ALA A 184 1.71 2.45 0.70
C ALA A 184 2.45 1.50 -0.24
N SER A 185 1.97 1.36 -1.48
CA SER A 185 2.64 0.54 -2.50
C SER A 185 4.06 1.02 -2.78
N LEU A 186 4.25 2.32 -2.99
CA LEU A 186 5.56 2.92 -3.25
C LEU A 186 6.49 2.77 -2.02
N PHE A 187 5.97 3.07 -0.83
CA PHE A 187 6.72 2.95 0.44
C PHE A 187 7.18 1.52 0.70
N VAL A 188 6.27 0.54 0.55
CA VAL A 188 6.55 -0.87 0.80
C VAL A 188 7.67 -1.38 -0.11
N LEU A 189 7.62 -1.07 -1.39
CA LEU A 189 8.66 -1.52 -2.33
C LEU A 189 10.03 -0.94 -1.98
N ARG A 190 10.14 0.33 -1.60
CA ARG A 190 11.40 0.94 -1.15
C ARG A 190 11.88 0.33 0.16
N ALA A 191 10.99 0.10 1.11
CA ALA A 191 11.32 -0.55 2.37
C ALA A 191 11.76 -2.01 2.17
N MET A 192 11.09 -2.74 1.25
CA MET A 192 11.48 -4.09 0.87
C MET A 192 12.85 -4.12 0.17
N ASN A 193 13.17 -3.16 -0.70
CA ASN A 193 14.51 -3.05 -1.28
C ASN A 193 15.58 -3.02 -0.18
N CYS A 194 15.41 -2.15 0.81
CA CYS A 194 16.35 -2.07 1.94
C CYS A 194 16.42 -3.37 2.74
N SER A 195 15.29 -3.98 3.07
CA SER A 195 15.25 -5.20 3.87
C SER A 195 15.76 -6.42 3.12
N TRP A 196 15.43 -6.58 1.84
CA TRP A 196 15.89 -7.73 1.04
C TRP A 196 17.35 -7.66 0.65
N ALA A 197 17.95 -6.48 0.63
CA ALA A 197 19.39 -6.34 0.42
C ALA A 197 20.24 -7.06 1.50
N THR A 198 19.68 -7.19 2.72
CA THR A 198 20.39 -7.78 3.87
C THR A 198 19.70 -9.02 4.44
N ASN A 199 18.37 -9.07 4.40
CA ASN A 199 17.59 -10.16 5.02
C ASN A 199 16.35 -10.49 4.15
N PRO A 200 16.53 -11.06 2.94
CA PRO A 200 15.43 -11.49 2.10
C PRO A 200 14.69 -12.69 2.70
N PRO A 201 13.38 -12.89 2.40
CA PRO A 201 12.63 -14.06 2.85
C PRO A 201 13.21 -15.39 2.32
N HIS A 202 13.89 -15.35 1.18
CA HIS A 202 14.63 -16.47 0.62
C HIS A 202 16.00 -15.95 0.14
N PRO A 203 17.13 -16.63 0.47
CA PRO A 203 18.47 -16.13 0.18
C PRO A 203 18.72 -15.76 -1.29
N VAL A 204 18.16 -16.50 -2.25
CA VAL A 204 18.30 -16.21 -3.69
C VAL A 204 17.61 -14.92 -4.12
N TRP A 205 16.72 -14.36 -3.32
CA TRP A 205 16.01 -13.12 -3.65
C TRP A 205 16.75 -11.85 -3.26
N GLN A 206 17.91 -11.97 -2.61
CA GLN A 206 18.76 -10.81 -2.31
C GLN A 206 19.09 -10.03 -3.60
N ALA A 207 19.40 -10.72 -4.68
CA ALA A 207 19.67 -10.11 -5.98
C ALA A 207 18.44 -9.42 -6.62
N TYR A 208 17.24 -9.70 -6.12
CA TYR A 208 16.00 -9.07 -6.59
C TYR A 208 15.75 -7.71 -5.91
N ALA A 209 16.39 -7.42 -4.78
CA ALA A 209 16.13 -6.20 -4.02
C ALA A 209 16.17 -4.91 -4.89
N PRO A 210 17.17 -4.65 -5.76
CA PRO A 210 17.20 -3.45 -6.58
C PRO A 210 15.97 -3.28 -7.50
N TRP A 211 15.38 -4.39 -7.96
CA TRP A 211 14.21 -4.35 -8.84
C TRP A 211 12.95 -3.81 -8.16
N LEU A 212 12.87 -3.90 -6.83
CA LEU A 212 11.78 -3.33 -6.04
C LEU A 212 11.82 -1.81 -6.10
N SER A 213 13.00 -1.21 -5.88
CA SER A 213 13.18 0.24 -5.98
C SER A 213 13.02 0.75 -7.42
N ASP A 214 13.60 0.02 -8.39
CA ASP A 214 13.54 0.35 -9.79
C ASP A 214 12.09 0.34 -10.33
N TYR A 215 11.23 -0.53 -9.81
CA TYR A 215 9.79 -0.50 -10.12
C TYR A 215 9.14 0.82 -9.68
N VAL A 216 9.45 1.29 -8.47
CA VAL A 216 8.96 2.58 -7.95
C VAL A 216 9.46 3.74 -8.80
N ASP A 217 10.76 3.77 -9.07
CA ASP A 217 11.41 4.87 -9.80
C ASP A 217 10.86 4.99 -11.22
N ARG A 218 10.67 3.85 -11.91
CA ARG A 218 10.03 3.83 -13.24
C ARG A 218 8.58 4.30 -13.18
N ARG A 219 7.79 3.84 -12.19
CA ARG A 219 6.40 4.26 -12.06
C ARG A 219 6.29 5.77 -11.81
N MET A 220 7.10 6.31 -10.91
CA MET A 220 7.13 7.75 -10.64
C MET A 220 7.71 8.57 -11.81
N ALA A 221 8.51 7.94 -12.68
CA ALA A 221 9.11 8.57 -13.85
C ALA A 221 8.17 8.72 -15.04
N LEU A 222 7.04 7.97 -15.08
CA LEU A 222 6.08 8.07 -16.18
C LEU A 222 5.57 9.52 -16.31
N PRO A 223 5.55 10.10 -17.53
CA PRO A 223 5.12 11.48 -17.73
C PRO A 223 3.75 11.80 -17.17
N GLU A 224 2.81 10.86 -17.30
CA GLU A 224 1.44 10.97 -16.80
C GLU A 224 1.32 10.98 -15.28
N ASN A 225 2.31 10.42 -14.57
CA ASN A 225 2.38 10.36 -13.11
C ASN A 225 3.13 11.56 -12.49
N ARG A 226 3.43 12.58 -13.29
CA ARG A 226 4.17 13.76 -12.86
C ARG A 226 3.36 15.04 -13.02
N LEU A 227 3.64 16.00 -12.16
CA LEU A 227 3.20 17.36 -12.37
C LEU A 227 3.84 17.92 -13.65
N ARG A 228 3.08 18.70 -14.40
CA ARG A 228 3.62 19.46 -15.54
C ARG A 228 4.75 20.37 -15.06
N SER A 229 5.77 20.56 -15.90
CA SER A 229 6.88 21.44 -15.57
C SER A 229 6.39 22.84 -15.19
N GLY A 230 6.88 23.36 -14.06
CA GLY A 230 6.49 24.65 -13.51
C GLY A 230 5.14 24.69 -12.77
N MET A 231 4.39 23.60 -12.70
CA MET A 231 3.14 23.52 -11.94
C MET A 231 3.42 23.08 -10.51
N SER A 232 2.94 23.85 -9.52
CA SER A 232 2.95 23.44 -8.13
C SER A 232 1.84 22.41 -7.87
N PHE A 233 2.05 21.55 -6.85
CA PHE A 233 1.01 20.60 -6.45
C PHE A 233 -0.28 21.30 -6.02
N SER A 234 -0.21 22.40 -5.30
CA SER A 234 -1.38 23.17 -4.87
C SER A 234 -2.20 23.66 -6.07
N ALA A 235 -1.56 24.19 -7.12
CA ALA A 235 -2.25 24.64 -8.34
C ALA A 235 -2.90 23.44 -9.06
N TRP A 236 -2.15 22.34 -9.21
CA TRP A 236 -2.64 21.12 -9.81
C TRP A 236 -3.84 20.55 -9.03
N PHE A 237 -3.74 20.47 -7.71
CA PHE A 237 -4.80 19.94 -6.86
C PHE A 237 -6.07 20.79 -6.94
N HIS A 238 -5.95 22.11 -6.93
CA HIS A 238 -7.09 23.01 -7.11
C HIS A 238 -7.81 22.75 -8.43
N GLU A 239 -7.06 22.52 -9.52
CA GLU A 239 -7.63 22.21 -10.85
C GLU A 239 -8.35 20.84 -10.88
N HIS A 240 -7.79 19.81 -10.18
CA HIS A 240 -8.20 18.41 -10.33
C HIS A 240 -9.07 17.87 -9.19
N GLN A 241 -9.23 18.61 -8.08
CA GLN A 241 -9.95 18.13 -6.90
C GLN A 241 -11.37 17.64 -7.20
N THR A 242 -12.13 18.42 -7.99
CA THR A 242 -13.52 18.06 -8.35
C THR A 242 -13.56 16.75 -9.15
N ALA A 243 -12.62 16.55 -10.05
CA ALA A 243 -12.56 15.34 -10.86
C ALA A 243 -12.12 14.11 -10.03
N LEU A 244 -11.17 14.27 -9.11
CA LEU A 244 -10.80 13.23 -8.11
C LEU A 244 -12.01 12.82 -7.25
N GLN A 245 -12.79 13.79 -6.80
CA GLN A 245 -14.01 13.53 -6.01
C GLN A 245 -15.09 12.80 -6.80
N LYS A 246 -15.15 13.01 -8.13
CA LYS A 246 -16.09 12.34 -9.02
C LYS A 246 -15.67 10.91 -9.37
N ASP A 247 -14.38 10.69 -9.51
CA ASP A 247 -13.80 9.40 -9.85
C ASP A 247 -12.51 9.15 -9.04
N ALA A 248 -12.66 8.42 -7.95
CA ALA A 248 -11.55 8.07 -7.06
C ALA A 248 -10.53 7.11 -7.71
N GLY A 249 -10.92 6.39 -8.76
CA GLY A 249 -10.09 5.40 -9.46
C GLY A 249 -9.09 6.00 -10.46
N GLN A 250 -8.89 7.32 -10.48
CA GLN A 250 -7.94 8.00 -11.37
C GLN A 250 -6.49 7.73 -10.96
N ARG A 251 -5.96 6.58 -11.36
CA ARG A 251 -4.66 6.05 -10.91
C ARG A 251 -3.48 6.96 -11.12
N THR A 252 -3.38 7.60 -12.29
CA THR A 252 -2.30 8.54 -12.60
C THR A 252 -2.35 9.72 -11.62
N TRP A 253 -3.52 10.22 -11.31
CA TRP A 253 -3.69 11.31 -10.37
C TRP A 253 -3.45 10.87 -8.92
N ASN A 254 -3.88 9.66 -8.55
CA ASN A 254 -3.57 9.09 -7.24
C ASN A 254 -2.05 8.90 -7.09
N THR A 255 -1.32 8.52 -8.16
CA THR A 255 0.14 8.46 -8.14
C THR A 255 0.76 9.86 -7.98
N ILE A 256 0.25 10.90 -8.65
CA ILE A 256 0.72 12.28 -8.43
C ILE A 256 0.56 12.69 -6.97
N VAL A 257 -0.61 12.43 -6.36
CA VAL A 257 -0.83 12.70 -4.92
C VAL A 257 0.13 11.87 -4.07
N ALA A 258 0.26 10.59 -4.34
CA ALA A 258 1.13 9.68 -3.59
C ALA A 258 2.60 10.15 -3.59
N THR A 259 3.08 10.73 -4.71
CA THR A 259 4.45 11.29 -4.76
C THR A 259 4.66 12.47 -3.82
N GLN A 260 3.59 13.19 -3.44
CA GLN A 260 3.66 14.27 -2.45
C GLN A 260 3.59 13.75 -1.01
N LEU A 261 2.85 12.66 -0.78
CA LEU A 261 2.67 12.07 0.54
C LEU A 261 3.85 11.18 0.94
N LEU A 262 4.45 10.47 -0.02
CA LEU A 262 5.51 9.50 0.21
C LEU A 262 6.67 10.03 1.06
N PRO A 263 7.25 11.23 0.78
CA PRO A 263 8.34 11.78 1.60
C PRO A 263 7.95 12.01 3.07
N ILE A 264 6.67 12.28 3.35
CA ILE A 264 6.18 12.51 4.71
C ILE A 264 6.16 11.17 5.48
N PHE A 265 5.70 10.09 4.83
CA PHE A 265 5.72 8.75 5.41
C PHE A 265 7.14 8.17 5.51
N GLU A 266 8.02 8.49 4.58
CA GLU A 266 9.43 8.06 4.66
C GLU A 266 10.18 8.78 5.79
N ALA A 267 9.88 10.05 6.04
CA ALA A 267 10.48 10.82 7.12
C ALA A 267 9.94 10.43 8.51
N ASP A 268 8.69 9.98 8.59
CA ASP A 268 8.02 9.60 9.84
C ASP A 268 7.15 8.35 9.61
N PRO A 269 7.78 7.15 9.51
CA PRO A 269 7.04 5.91 9.19
C PRO A 269 6.05 5.48 10.29
N ALA A 270 6.20 5.97 11.53
CA ALA A 270 5.20 5.73 12.58
C ALA A 270 3.83 6.31 12.22
N GLY A 271 3.80 7.26 11.29
CA GLY A 271 2.56 7.83 10.75
C GLY A 271 1.65 6.81 10.03
N TRP A 272 2.16 5.64 9.64
CA TRP A 272 1.31 4.58 9.09
C TRP A 272 0.25 4.11 10.08
N GLU A 273 0.50 4.19 11.37
CA GLU A 273 -0.52 3.91 12.39
C GLU A 273 -1.75 4.83 12.26
N ALA A 274 -1.57 6.08 11.81
CA ALA A 274 -2.68 7.01 11.64
C ALA A 274 -3.71 6.50 10.61
N VAL A 275 -3.29 5.73 9.60
CA VAL A 275 -4.19 5.15 8.58
C VAL A 275 -5.22 4.22 9.23
N THR A 276 -4.89 3.53 10.32
CA THR A 276 -5.81 2.63 11.03
C THR A 276 -6.96 3.36 11.74
N PHE A 277 -6.91 4.68 11.79
CA PHE A 277 -7.95 5.54 12.33
C PHE A 277 -8.77 6.26 11.25
N LEU A 278 -8.44 6.04 9.97
CA LEU A 278 -9.24 6.50 8.84
C LEU A 278 -10.53 5.68 8.75
N ASN A 279 -11.60 6.25 8.22
CA ASN A 279 -12.88 5.58 7.95
C ASN A 279 -13.53 4.86 9.15
N ARG A 280 -13.24 5.25 10.38
CA ARG A 280 -13.90 4.67 11.57
C ARG A 280 -15.39 5.01 11.66
N LYS A 281 -15.83 5.99 10.90
CA LYS A 281 -17.23 6.35 10.71
C LYS A 281 -17.52 6.40 9.22
N LEU A 282 -18.75 6.07 8.85
CA LEU A 282 -19.21 6.24 7.48
C LEU A 282 -19.14 7.72 7.10
N SER A 283 -18.36 8.03 6.07
CA SER A 283 -18.28 9.38 5.52
C SER A 283 -19.59 9.73 4.81
N ASP A 284 -20.07 10.94 5.00
CA ASP A 284 -21.14 11.51 4.18
C ASP A 284 -20.61 11.74 2.74
N SER A 285 -21.41 11.39 1.74
CA SER A 285 -21.10 11.63 0.32
C SER A 285 -20.85 13.12 -0.01
N THR A 286 -21.28 14.03 0.88
CA THR A 286 -21.14 15.50 0.74
C THR A 286 -20.00 16.08 1.59
N GLU A 287 -19.30 15.25 2.34
CA GLU A 287 -18.30 15.70 3.30
C GLU A 287 -17.15 16.45 2.63
N SER A 288 -16.84 17.65 3.13
CA SER A 288 -15.68 18.41 2.64
C SER A 288 -14.35 17.74 3.06
N LEU A 289 -13.31 17.92 2.26
CA LEU A 289 -11.99 17.37 2.56
C LEU A 289 -11.44 17.89 3.92
N SER A 290 -11.69 19.15 4.24
CA SER A 290 -11.29 19.73 5.54
C SER A 290 -11.98 19.04 6.72
N LYS A 291 -13.29 18.78 6.60
CA LYS A 291 -14.03 18.03 7.63
C LYS A 291 -13.53 16.59 7.74
N HIS A 292 -13.28 15.92 6.61
CA HIS A 292 -12.73 14.57 6.57
C HIS A 292 -11.38 14.46 7.31
N PHE A 293 -10.44 15.38 7.05
CA PHE A 293 -9.18 15.45 7.78
C PHE A 293 -9.37 15.76 9.27
N ALA A 294 -10.30 16.67 9.61
CA ALA A 294 -10.59 17.00 11.01
C ALA A 294 -11.14 15.80 11.79
N GLU A 295 -12.03 15.00 11.18
CA GLU A 295 -12.55 13.78 11.76
C GLU A 295 -11.47 12.69 11.87
N TRP A 296 -10.67 12.48 10.83
CA TRP A 296 -9.53 11.57 10.89
C TRP A 296 -8.59 11.93 12.03
N ARG A 297 -8.17 13.21 12.12
CA ARG A 297 -7.34 13.71 13.20
C ARG A 297 -7.98 13.52 14.58
N ALA A 298 -9.29 13.75 14.72
CA ALA A 298 -10.02 13.57 15.97
C ALA A 298 -10.07 12.09 16.42
N ASN A 299 -10.16 11.16 15.48
CA ASN A 299 -10.15 9.72 15.73
C ASN A 299 -8.76 9.21 16.16
N CYS A 300 -7.69 9.92 15.79
CA CYS A 300 -6.33 9.55 16.14
C CYS A 300 -5.99 9.84 17.60
N PRO A 301 -5.20 8.99 18.26
CA PRO A 301 -4.58 9.32 19.54
C PRO A 301 -3.65 10.53 19.38
N ASN A 302 -3.38 11.21 20.51
CA ASN A 302 -2.70 12.52 20.51
C ASN A 302 -1.37 12.53 19.75
N HIS A 303 -0.57 11.47 19.87
CA HIS A 303 0.75 11.39 19.23
C HIS A 303 0.69 11.33 17.69
N LEU A 304 -0.43 10.91 17.09
CA LEU A 304 -0.61 10.85 15.65
C LEU A 304 -1.27 12.10 15.05
N ARG A 305 -1.89 12.95 15.87
CA ARG A 305 -2.65 14.12 15.38
C ARG A 305 -1.82 15.10 14.58
N LEU A 306 -0.57 15.32 14.99
CA LEU A 306 0.35 16.19 14.27
C LEU A 306 0.69 15.61 12.88
N PHE A 307 0.82 14.29 12.77
CA PHE A 307 1.07 13.62 11.50
C PHE A 307 -0.09 13.87 10.52
N VAL A 308 -1.35 13.67 10.95
CA VAL A 308 -2.53 13.95 10.12
C VAL A 308 -2.60 15.43 9.72
N THR A 309 -2.21 16.35 10.63
CA THR A 309 -2.13 17.79 10.31
C THR A 309 -1.09 18.08 9.22
N LYS A 310 0.08 17.41 9.25
CA LYS A 310 1.09 17.52 8.18
C LYS A 310 0.55 17.04 6.83
N LEU A 311 -0.20 15.93 6.81
CA LEU A 311 -0.83 15.43 5.58
C LEU A 311 -1.87 16.43 5.04
N ALA A 312 -2.71 17.01 5.91
CA ALA A 312 -3.72 17.99 5.53
C ALA A 312 -3.09 19.25 4.92
N ALA A 313 -1.93 19.69 5.45
CA ALA A 313 -1.20 20.85 4.96
C ALA A 313 -0.73 20.70 3.51
N VAL A 314 -0.50 19.48 3.01
CA VAL A 314 -0.18 19.21 1.60
C VAL A 314 -1.28 19.72 0.67
N PHE A 315 -2.53 19.66 1.13
CA PHE A 315 -3.73 20.10 0.40
C PHE A 315 -4.15 21.54 0.75
N GLY A 316 -3.30 22.28 1.47
CA GLY A 316 -3.61 23.64 1.92
C GLY A 316 -4.65 23.73 3.05
N ILE A 317 -4.87 22.62 3.77
CA ILE A 317 -5.86 22.56 4.86
C ILE A 317 -5.14 22.79 6.19
N GLY A 318 -5.54 23.85 6.92
CA GLY A 318 -5.16 24.09 8.30
C GLY A 318 -6.11 23.36 9.27
N LEU A 319 -5.54 22.60 10.24
CA LEU A 319 -6.27 21.83 11.27
C LEU A 319 -5.83 22.21 12.67
#